data_aff57031db494bae276d966c7ca8d820
#
_entry.id   aff57031db494bae276d966c7ca8d820
#
_cell.length_a   1.000
_cell.length_b   1.000
_cell.length_c   1.000
_cell.angle_alpha   90.00
_cell.angle_beta   90.00
_cell.angle_gamma   90.00
#
_symmetry.space_group_name_H-M   'P 1'
#
loop_
_entity.id
_entity.type
_entity.pdbx_description
1 polymer ?
#
loop_
_entity_poly.entity_id
_entity_poly.type
_entity_poly.pdbx_seq_one_letter_code
_entity_poly.pdbx_strand_id
1 'polypeptide(L)'
;LNAKKWGVNVFTSLELLELKAQEIIKTIPKNIPVYISLDLDGINPSELPAVDSPVSGGPSLSYIISLIRDLGKRRQILGVNFVEFSPVNDIGVLGLNASLRLLTVICSALANTRKIKP
;
A
#
# COMPACT_ATOMS: atom_id res chain seq x y z
N LEU A 1 -22.37 6.60 2.56
CA LEU A 1 -21.31 5.88 1.84
C LEU A 1 -21.51 4.39 2.05
N ASN A 2 -21.65 3.62 0.95
CA ASN A 2 -22.00 2.19 1.01
C ASN A 2 -20.93 1.32 1.69
N ALA A 3 -19.65 1.71 1.63
CA ALA A 3 -18.55 1.00 2.26
C ALA A 3 -18.75 0.76 3.77
N LYS A 4 -19.23 1.77 4.50
CA LYS A 4 -19.52 1.62 5.95
C LYS A 4 -20.66 0.62 6.22
N LYS A 5 -21.65 0.54 5.32
CA LYS A 5 -22.75 -0.44 5.45
C LYS A 5 -22.28 -1.88 5.27
N TRP A 6 -21.17 -2.09 4.57
CA TRP A 6 -20.54 -3.40 4.35
C TRP A 6 -19.45 -3.74 5.37
N GLY A 7 -19.30 -2.92 6.43
CA GLY A 7 -18.29 -3.14 7.46
C GLY A 7 -16.86 -2.85 7.04
N VAL A 8 -16.68 -2.07 5.94
CA VAL A 8 -15.35 -1.71 5.44
C VAL A 8 -14.81 -0.51 6.23
N ASN A 9 -13.61 -0.63 6.78
CA ASN A 9 -12.86 0.49 7.33
C ASN A 9 -12.28 1.32 6.18
N VAL A 10 -12.66 2.59 6.10
CA VAL A 10 -12.16 3.52 5.09
C VAL A 10 -11.36 4.61 5.79
N PHE A 11 -10.16 4.84 5.31
CA PHE A 11 -9.28 5.94 5.72
C PHE A 11 -9.06 6.86 4.53
N THR A 12 -9.42 8.11 4.69
CA THR A 12 -9.20 9.14 3.66
C THR A 12 -7.75 9.59 3.64
N SER A 13 -7.30 10.19 2.53
CA SER A 13 -5.94 10.75 2.43
C SER A 13 -5.66 11.77 3.53
N LEU A 14 -6.66 12.56 3.94
CA LEU A 14 -6.51 13.53 5.02
C LEU A 14 -6.28 12.86 6.37
N GLU A 15 -7.02 11.78 6.67
CA GLU A 15 -6.81 11.00 7.89
C GLU A 15 -5.43 10.35 7.91
N LEU A 16 -4.91 9.95 6.73
CA LEU A 16 -3.57 9.36 6.62
C LEU A 16 -2.43 10.35 6.92
N LEU A 17 -2.68 11.66 6.86
CA LEU A 17 -1.67 12.67 7.26
C LEU A 17 -1.39 12.62 8.77
N GLU A 18 -2.38 12.21 9.57
CA GLU A 18 -2.29 12.21 11.03
C GLU A 18 -2.07 10.79 11.59
N LEU A 19 -2.58 9.76 10.92
CA LEU A 19 -2.53 8.37 11.36
C LEU A 19 -1.18 7.72 11.02
N LYS A 20 -0.56 7.08 12.00
CA LYS A 20 0.58 6.21 11.75
C LYS A 20 0.12 4.87 11.16
N ALA A 21 0.95 4.26 10.31
CA ALA A 21 0.68 2.95 9.72
C ALA A 21 0.23 1.89 10.74
N GLN A 22 0.79 1.94 11.96
CA GLN A 22 0.45 1.00 13.03
C GLN A 22 -0.99 1.14 13.53
N GLU A 23 -1.60 2.31 13.43
CA GLU A 23 -2.98 2.55 13.87
C GLU A 23 -3.95 1.91 12.88
N ILE A 24 -3.66 2.01 11.58
CA ILE A 24 -4.42 1.29 10.55
C ILE A 24 -4.29 -0.23 10.75
N ILE A 25 -3.09 -0.74 10.98
CA ILE A 25 -2.85 -2.17 11.18
C ILE A 25 -3.60 -2.71 12.40
N LYS A 26 -3.83 -1.92 13.44
CA LYS A 26 -4.63 -2.32 14.62
C LYS A 26 -6.09 -2.61 14.28
N THR A 27 -6.63 -2.00 13.23
CA THR A 27 -8.02 -2.26 12.79
C THR A 27 -8.18 -3.63 12.10
N ILE A 28 -7.07 -4.26 11.69
CA ILE A 28 -7.05 -5.58 11.07
C ILE A 28 -6.96 -6.64 12.17
N PRO A 29 -7.87 -7.62 12.22
CA PRO A 29 -7.82 -8.68 13.22
C PRO A 29 -6.49 -9.45 13.18
N LYS A 30 -5.97 -9.82 14.38
CA LYS A 30 -4.61 -10.38 14.50
C LYS A 30 -4.44 -11.74 13.83
N ASN A 31 -5.47 -12.56 13.86
CA ASN A 31 -5.41 -13.98 13.44
C ASN A 31 -5.97 -14.21 12.03
N ILE A 32 -6.22 -13.14 11.28
CA ILE A 32 -6.73 -13.24 9.91
C ILE A 32 -5.58 -12.89 8.95
N PRO A 33 -5.27 -13.77 7.99
CA PRO A 33 -4.29 -13.46 6.96
C PRO A 33 -4.81 -12.35 6.04
N VAL A 34 -3.88 -11.58 5.48
CA VAL A 34 -4.18 -10.38 4.69
C VAL A 34 -3.78 -10.62 3.24
N TYR A 35 -4.62 -10.19 2.31
CA TYR A 35 -4.27 -9.98 0.92
C TYR A 35 -4.23 -8.47 0.64
N ILE A 36 -3.19 -8.00 -0.04
CA ILE A 36 -3.01 -6.57 -0.36
C ILE A 36 -3.35 -6.36 -1.83
N SER A 37 -4.26 -5.44 -2.11
CA SER A 37 -4.45 -4.87 -3.44
C SER A 37 -3.86 -3.47 -3.46
N LEU A 38 -2.73 -3.28 -4.15
CA LEU A 38 -2.03 -2.01 -4.24
C LEU A 38 -2.28 -1.40 -5.62
N ASP A 39 -3.14 -0.39 -5.61
CA ASP A 39 -3.45 0.44 -6.75
C ASP A 39 -2.53 1.66 -6.76
N LEU A 40 -1.70 1.79 -7.79
CA LEU A 40 -0.70 2.84 -7.89
C LEU A 40 -1.29 4.22 -8.16
N ASP A 41 -2.47 4.29 -8.79
CA ASP A 41 -3.19 5.54 -9.03
C ASP A 41 -3.51 6.29 -7.73
N GLY A 42 -3.65 5.55 -6.63
CA GLY A 42 -3.91 6.12 -5.30
C GLY A 42 -2.70 6.76 -4.61
N ILE A 43 -1.48 6.60 -5.14
CA ILE A 43 -0.26 7.19 -4.56
C ILE A 43 -0.07 8.61 -5.10
N ASN A 44 0.59 9.47 -4.31
CA ASN A 44 0.91 10.83 -4.74
C ASN A 44 1.62 10.85 -6.10
N PRO A 45 1.00 11.43 -7.15
CA PRO A 45 1.55 11.39 -8.51
C PRO A 45 2.86 12.16 -8.67
N SER A 46 3.22 13.03 -7.74
CA SER A 46 4.54 13.68 -7.76
C SER A 46 5.69 12.71 -7.42
N GLU A 47 5.38 11.58 -6.80
CA GLU A 47 6.34 10.54 -6.43
C GLU A 47 6.22 9.29 -7.31
N LEU A 48 5.02 9.02 -7.84
CA LEU A 48 4.75 7.89 -8.74
C LEU A 48 3.85 8.34 -9.89
N PRO A 49 4.42 8.96 -10.94
CA PRO A 49 3.64 9.48 -12.08
C PRO A 49 3.25 8.41 -13.12
N ALA A 50 3.86 7.21 -13.07
CA ALA A 50 3.66 6.15 -14.07
C ALA A 50 2.33 5.42 -13.91
N VAL A 51 1.21 6.14 -14.02
CA VAL A 51 -0.16 5.64 -13.89
C VAL A 51 -1.08 6.31 -14.93
N ASP A 52 -2.22 5.70 -15.22
CA ASP A 52 -3.15 6.24 -16.21
C ASP A 52 -4.11 7.28 -15.63
N SER A 53 -4.50 7.13 -14.37
CA SER A 53 -5.50 8.00 -13.72
C SER A 53 -4.97 8.61 -12.42
N PRO A 54 -3.94 9.47 -12.48
CA PRO A 54 -3.31 10.01 -11.29
C PRO A 54 -4.28 10.84 -10.44
N VAL A 55 -4.35 10.55 -9.14
CA VAL A 55 -5.22 11.26 -8.20
C VAL A 55 -4.38 12.14 -7.28
N SER A 56 -4.59 13.46 -7.36
CA SER A 56 -3.92 14.42 -6.48
C SER A 56 -4.31 14.22 -5.01
N GLY A 57 -3.36 14.38 -4.09
CA GLY A 57 -3.59 14.27 -2.66
C GLY A 57 -3.53 12.84 -2.12
N GLY A 58 -3.05 11.89 -2.91
CA GLY A 58 -2.74 10.54 -2.44
C GLY A 58 -1.67 10.52 -1.34
N PRO A 59 -1.58 9.43 -0.56
CA PRO A 59 -0.52 9.24 0.43
C PRO A 59 0.86 9.23 -0.22
N SER A 60 1.88 9.64 0.55
CA SER A 60 3.26 9.60 0.08
C SER A 60 3.74 8.15 -0.13
N LEU A 61 4.69 7.97 -1.03
CA LEU A 61 5.37 6.69 -1.24
C LEU A 61 5.98 6.15 0.07
N SER A 62 6.56 7.03 0.88
CA SER A 62 7.15 6.66 2.17
C SER A 62 6.12 6.16 3.18
N TYR A 63 4.90 6.70 3.15
CA TYR A 63 3.80 6.22 3.99
C TYR A 63 3.38 4.80 3.60
N ILE A 64 3.17 4.55 2.32
CA ILE A 64 2.81 3.21 1.80
C ILE A 64 3.91 2.19 2.11
N ILE A 65 5.18 2.54 1.90
CA ILE A 65 6.33 1.70 2.27
C ILE A 65 6.29 1.33 3.75
N SER A 66 6.04 2.30 4.63
CA SER A 66 5.95 2.07 6.07
C SER A 66 4.78 1.16 6.44
N LEU A 67 3.63 1.35 5.81
CA LEU A 67 2.43 0.53 6.02
C LEU A 67 2.69 -0.93 5.63
N ILE A 68 3.22 -1.18 4.43
CA ILE A 68 3.50 -2.54 3.93
C ILE A 68 4.57 -3.22 4.80
N ARG A 69 5.65 -2.52 5.12
CA ARG A 69 6.73 -3.03 5.98
C ARG A 69 6.22 -3.43 7.37
N ASP A 70 5.42 -2.58 8.00
CA ASP A 70 4.94 -2.81 9.36
C ASP A 70 3.82 -3.86 9.36
N LEU A 71 3.03 -3.95 8.30
CA LEU A 71 2.06 -5.02 8.08
C LEU A 71 2.77 -6.39 8.00
N GLY A 72 3.82 -6.52 7.18
CA GLY A 72 4.61 -7.75 7.04
C GLY A 72 5.30 -8.22 8.31
N LYS A 73 5.50 -7.34 9.30
CA LYS A 73 6.01 -7.70 10.64
C LYS A 73 4.92 -8.21 11.58
N ARG A 74 3.65 -7.92 11.32
CA ARG A 74 2.56 -8.09 12.28
C ARG A 74 1.43 -8.99 11.81
N ARG A 75 1.34 -9.26 10.51
CA ARG A 75 0.27 -10.03 9.89
C ARG A 75 0.84 -10.99 8.87
N GLN A 76 0.17 -12.11 8.72
CA GLN A 76 0.44 -13.03 7.62
C GLN A 76 -0.10 -12.41 6.33
N ILE A 77 0.78 -12.18 5.35
CA ILE A 77 0.41 -11.70 4.02
C ILE A 77 0.37 -12.92 3.09
N LEU A 78 -0.80 -13.20 2.50
CA LEU A 78 -1.00 -14.31 1.56
C LEU A 78 -0.52 -13.97 0.16
N GLY A 79 -0.70 -12.74 -0.24
CA GLY A 79 -0.32 -12.26 -1.56
C GLY A 79 -0.56 -10.76 -1.70
N VAL A 80 -0.02 -10.23 -2.78
CA VAL A 80 -0.17 -8.82 -3.16
C VAL A 80 -0.43 -8.77 -4.65
N ASN A 81 -1.46 -8.04 -5.09
CA ASN A 81 -1.50 -7.57 -6.46
C ASN A 81 -1.00 -6.13 -6.52
N PHE A 82 -0.41 -5.80 -7.64
CA PHE A 82 0.22 -4.52 -7.91
C PHE A 82 -0.28 -4.07 -9.29
N VAL A 83 -1.15 -3.07 -9.30
CA VAL A 83 -1.93 -2.72 -10.49
C VAL A 83 -1.76 -1.26 -10.88
N GLU A 84 -2.21 -0.91 -12.07
CA GLU A 84 -2.23 0.45 -12.66
C GLU A 84 -0.83 1.03 -12.96
N PHE A 85 0.21 0.19 -13.10
CA PHE A 85 1.50 0.67 -13.60
C PHE A 85 1.45 0.92 -15.11
N SER A 86 1.62 2.18 -15.50
CA SER A 86 1.61 2.63 -16.89
C SER A 86 2.94 3.31 -17.26
N PRO A 87 3.91 2.55 -17.81
CA PRO A 87 5.24 3.07 -18.11
C PRO A 87 5.24 4.17 -19.17
N VAL A 88 4.21 4.24 -20.02
CA VAL A 88 4.09 5.29 -21.06
C VAL A 88 3.84 6.67 -20.47
N ASN A 89 3.31 6.73 -19.26
CA ASN A 89 3.02 7.97 -18.56
C ASN A 89 4.13 8.37 -17.57
N ASP A 90 5.22 7.60 -17.54
CA ASP A 90 6.31 7.90 -16.59
C ASP A 90 7.05 9.19 -16.96
N ILE A 91 7.53 9.88 -15.97
CA ILE A 91 8.38 11.07 -16.11
C ILE A 91 9.84 10.64 -15.92
N GLY A 92 10.54 10.48 -17.03
CA GLY A 92 11.87 9.87 -16.99
C GLY A 92 11.79 8.41 -16.53
N VAL A 93 12.31 8.13 -15.35
CA VAL A 93 12.25 6.80 -14.71
C VAL A 93 11.77 6.89 -13.25
N LEU A 94 11.10 7.98 -12.90
CA LEU A 94 10.68 8.25 -11.54
C LEU A 94 9.67 7.21 -11.03
N GLY A 95 8.62 6.99 -11.80
CA GLY A 95 7.57 6.01 -11.48
C GLY A 95 8.09 4.57 -11.49
N LEU A 96 8.99 4.24 -12.44
CA LEU A 96 9.65 2.93 -12.47
C LEU A 96 10.46 2.71 -11.20
N ASN A 97 11.29 3.67 -10.78
CA ASN A 97 12.10 3.56 -9.57
C ASN A 97 11.24 3.46 -8.30
N ALA A 98 10.16 4.24 -8.21
CA ALA A 98 9.20 4.17 -7.12
C ALA A 98 8.53 2.78 -7.05
N SER A 99 8.12 2.25 -8.20
CA SER A 99 7.50 0.92 -8.33
C SER A 99 8.45 -0.20 -7.93
N LEU A 100 9.71 -0.16 -8.38
CA LEU A 100 10.74 -1.13 -8.00
C LEU A 100 11.01 -1.11 -6.49
N ARG A 101 11.01 0.08 -5.88
CA ARG A 101 11.18 0.22 -4.44
C ARG A 101 9.99 -0.40 -3.68
N LEU A 102 8.76 -0.18 -4.12
CA LEU A 102 7.57 -0.82 -3.55
C LEU A 102 7.64 -2.33 -3.68
N LEU A 103 7.96 -2.86 -4.86
CA LEU A 103 8.09 -4.30 -5.08
C LEU A 103 9.15 -4.93 -4.17
N THR A 104 10.28 -4.25 -3.97
CA THR A 104 11.32 -4.72 -3.05
C THR A 104 10.79 -4.82 -1.61
N VAL A 105 10.03 -3.82 -1.15
CA VAL A 105 9.42 -3.82 0.19
C VAL A 105 8.36 -4.91 0.31
N ILE A 106 7.54 -5.10 -0.72
CA ILE A 106 6.52 -6.16 -0.79
C ILE A 106 7.18 -7.54 -0.68
N CYS A 107 8.22 -7.80 -1.47
CA CYS A 107 8.95 -9.08 -1.41
C CYS A 107 9.55 -9.32 -0.02
N SER A 108 10.11 -8.29 0.60
CA SER A 108 10.62 -8.36 1.97
C SER A 108 9.52 -8.65 2.99
N ALA A 109 8.36 -8.01 2.86
CA ALA A 109 7.21 -8.22 3.74
C ALA A 109 6.67 -9.66 3.62
N LEU A 110 6.53 -10.18 2.39
CA LEU A 110 6.13 -11.56 2.13
C LEU A 110 7.13 -12.58 2.69
N ALA A 111 8.43 -12.33 2.57
CA ALA A 111 9.47 -13.20 3.12
C ALA A 111 9.43 -13.23 4.66
N ASN A 112 9.14 -12.11 5.31
CA ASN A 112 9.00 -12.04 6.76
C ASN A 112 7.78 -12.80 7.27
N THR A 113 6.71 -12.81 6.51
CA THR A 113 5.46 -13.52 6.85
C THR A 113 5.68 -15.02 7.04
N ARG A 114 6.59 -15.63 6.28
CA ARG A 114 6.93 -17.06 6.42
C ARG A 114 7.59 -17.41 7.76
N LYS A 115 8.07 -16.42 8.50
CA LYS A 115 8.69 -16.59 9.83
C LYS A 115 7.69 -16.45 10.98
N ILE A 116 6.50 -15.93 10.70
CA ILE A 116 5.42 -15.84 11.69
C ILE A 116 4.76 -17.21 11.75
N LYS A 117 5.10 -18.00 12.78
CA LYS A 117 4.41 -19.26 13.05
C LYS A 117 2.95 -18.97 13.42
N PRO A 118 2.01 -19.83 13.00
CA PRO A 118 0.60 -19.71 13.38
C PRO A 118 0.38 -19.78 14.89
#